data_0f4a5addd12fecceb1c500cb048ea8d6
#
_entry.id   0f4a5addd12fecceb1c500cb048ea8d6
#
_cell.length_a   1.000
_cell.length_b   1.000
_cell.length_c   1.000
_cell.angle_alpha   90.00
_cell.angle_beta   90.00
_cell.angle_gamma   90.00
#
_symmetry.space_group_name_H-M   'P 1'
#
loop_
_entity.id
_entity.type
_entity.pdbx_description
1 polymer ?
#
loop_
_entity_poly.entity_id
_entity_poly.type
_entity_poly.pdbx_seq_one_letter_code
_entity_poly.pdbx_strand_id
1 'polypeptide(L)'
;IETDEGRSAASELRELVVSTLQSVRRLAVELRPAALDDFGLVPALERLRDTVAEQSALSVDVHSTLGERRLPTDIETMLYRTVQEALTNVVKHAEAARVTIRLSQRAGTVVLTVQDDGKGFDPQTARDGGLGLVGMRERAALLGGRFTIEATEGAGTMLKAEVPVP
;
A
#
# COMPACT_ATOMS: atom_id res chain seq x y z
N ILE A 1 -5.47 43.52 -1.62
CA ILE A 1 -5.51 43.39 -3.08
C ILE A 1 -4.55 42.26 -3.43
N GLU A 2 -5.05 41.04 -3.59
CA GLU A 2 -4.26 39.96 -4.17
C GLU A 2 -4.06 40.26 -5.66
N THR A 3 -2.84 40.46 -6.05
CA THR A 3 -2.48 40.71 -7.46
C THR A 3 -2.53 39.36 -8.23
N ASP A 4 -2.91 39.39 -9.50
CA ASP A 4 -2.91 38.19 -10.38
C ASP A 4 -1.51 37.53 -10.43
N GLU A 5 -0.43 38.32 -10.32
CA GLU A 5 0.94 37.81 -10.19
C GLU A 5 1.15 36.97 -8.91
N GLY A 6 0.55 37.38 -7.80
CA GLY A 6 0.63 36.62 -6.54
C GLY A 6 -0.09 35.26 -6.61
N ARG A 7 -1.21 35.21 -7.32
CA ARG A 7 -1.92 33.92 -7.54
C ARG A 7 -1.16 33.00 -8.49
N SER A 8 -0.57 33.56 -9.55
CA SER A 8 0.27 32.78 -10.48
C SER A 8 1.47 32.17 -9.76
N ALA A 9 2.21 32.97 -9.00
CA ALA A 9 3.36 32.51 -8.23
C ALA A 9 2.98 31.44 -7.18
N ALA A 10 1.85 31.59 -6.50
CA ALA A 10 1.35 30.59 -5.56
C ALA A 10 0.97 29.28 -6.25
N SER A 11 0.39 29.35 -7.47
CA SER A 11 0.07 28.16 -8.27
C SER A 11 1.33 27.43 -8.73
N GLU A 12 2.32 28.16 -9.24
CA GLU A 12 3.61 27.60 -9.67
C GLU A 12 4.37 26.95 -8.50
N LEU A 13 4.38 27.60 -7.34
CA LEU A 13 4.99 27.05 -6.13
C LEU A 13 4.29 25.75 -5.70
N ARG A 14 2.95 25.72 -5.74
CA ARG A 14 2.19 24.54 -5.43
C ARG A 14 2.50 23.37 -6.38
N GLU A 15 2.58 23.63 -7.67
CA GLU A 15 2.95 22.63 -8.68
C GLU A 15 4.37 22.10 -8.45
N LEU A 16 5.32 22.97 -8.15
CA LEU A 16 6.69 22.60 -7.83
C LEU A 16 6.77 21.74 -6.56
N VAL A 17 6.06 22.11 -5.51
CA VAL A 17 5.99 21.33 -4.25
C VAL A 17 5.37 19.94 -4.52
N VAL A 18 4.27 19.88 -5.27
CA VAL A 18 3.62 18.60 -5.62
C VAL A 18 4.56 17.73 -6.45
N SER A 19 5.24 18.28 -7.46
CA SER A 19 6.17 17.52 -8.31
C SER A 19 7.41 17.05 -7.53
N THR A 20 7.92 17.87 -6.61
CA THR A 20 9.04 17.50 -5.73
C THR A 20 8.65 16.39 -4.76
N LEU A 21 7.48 16.49 -4.14
CA LEU A 21 6.93 15.43 -3.27
C LEU A 21 6.72 14.12 -4.04
N GLN A 22 6.25 14.18 -5.29
CA GLN A 22 6.13 13.00 -6.15
C GLN A 22 7.49 12.40 -6.50
N SER A 23 8.51 13.22 -6.71
CA SER A 23 9.87 12.77 -7.00
C SER A 23 10.52 12.13 -5.77
N VAL A 24 10.39 12.74 -4.59
CA VAL A 24 10.86 12.15 -3.31
C VAL A 24 10.14 10.84 -3.02
N ARG A 25 8.83 10.77 -3.24
CA ARG A 25 8.07 9.51 -3.09
C ARG A 25 8.52 8.44 -4.08
N ARG A 26 8.83 8.79 -5.33
CA ARG A 26 9.41 7.86 -6.32
C ARG A 26 10.74 7.32 -5.83
N LEU A 27 11.66 8.16 -5.42
CA LEU A 27 12.96 7.76 -4.86
C LEU A 27 12.80 6.87 -3.61
N ALA A 28 11.86 7.20 -2.72
CA ALA A 28 11.55 6.38 -1.56
C ALA A 28 10.96 5.01 -1.94
N VAL A 29 10.23 4.92 -3.05
CA VAL A 29 9.71 3.66 -3.61
C VAL A 29 10.81 2.84 -4.29
N GLU A 30 11.81 3.49 -4.89
CA GLU A 30 12.99 2.84 -5.50
C GLU A 30 13.95 2.29 -4.43
N LEU A 31 13.96 2.84 -3.22
CA LEU A 31 14.74 2.31 -2.10
C LEU A 31 14.07 1.03 -1.57
N ARG A 32 14.59 -0.12 -1.99
CA ARG A 32 14.17 -1.42 -1.47
C ARG A 32 14.43 -1.46 0.05
N PRO A 33 13.43 -1.84 0.89
CA PRO A 33 13.68 -2.02 2.31
C PRO A 33 14.75 -3.09 2.55
N ALA A 34 15.79 -2.78 3.33
CA ALA A 34 16.88 -3.71 3.63
C ALA A 34 16.37 -5.06 4.20
N ALA A 35 15.26 -5.02 4.95
CA ALA A 35 14.63 -6.21 5.48
C ALA A 35 14.19 -7.23 4.39
N LEU A 36 13.86 -6.76 3.18
CA LEU A 36 13.54 -7.64 2.05
C LEU A 36 14.76 -8.35 1.50
N ASP A 37 15.92 -7.68 1.49
CA ASP A 37 17.16 -8.26 1.00
C ASP A 37 17.68 -9.33 1.95
N ASP A 38 17.68 -9.04 3.25
CA ASP A 38 18.25 -9.91 4.28
C ASP A 38 17.36 -11.12 4.60
N PHE A 39 16.05 -10.92 4.68
CA PHE A 39 15.13 -11.91 5.27
C PHE A 39 14.01 -12.37 4.33
N GLY A 40 13.75 -11.65 3.23
CA GLY A 40 12.64 -11.91 2.32
C GLY A 40 11.31 -11.32 2.78
N LEU A 41 10.26 -11.59 1.97
CA LEU A 41 8.98 -10.89 2.11
C LEU A 41 8.25 -11.22 3.43
N VAL A 42 8.11 -12.50 3.78
CA VAL A 42 7.30 -12.89 4.94
C VAL A 42 7.88 -12.35 6.25
N PRO A 43 9.17 -12.54 6.57
CA PRO A 43 9.76 -11.95 7.77
C PRO A 43 9.74 -10.42 7.76
N ALA A 44 9.87 -9.78 6.59
CA ALA A 44 9.78 -8.33 6.49
C ALA A 44 8.35 -7.82 6.83
N LEU A 45 7.31 -8.54 6.41
CA LEU A 45 5.92 -8.24 6.77
C LEU A 45 5.64 -8.45 8.26
N GLU A 46 6.23 -9.49 8.88
CA GLU A 46 6.12 -9.74 10.32
C GLU A 46 6.76 -8.61 11.13
N ARG A 47 7.93 -8.12 10.73
CA ARG A 47 8.57 -6.95 11.35
C ARG A 47 7.73 -5.67 11.19
N LEU A 48 7.15 -5.48 10.02
CA LEU A 48 6.26 -4.35 9.78
C LEU A 48 5.01 -4.42 10.67
N ARG A 49 4.41 -5.61 10.83
CA ARG A 49 3.33 -5.87 11.80
C ARG A 49 3.73 -5.45 13.21
N ASP A 50 4.89 -5.91 13.69
CA ASP A 50 5.36 -5.62 15.04
C ASP A 50 5.56 -4.12 15.25
N THR A 51 6.15 -3.42 14.27
CA THR A 51 6.33 -1.97 14.30
C THR A 51 4.98 -1.23 14.40
N VAL A 52 3.98 -1.66 13.62
CA VAL A 52 2.65 -1.04 13.65
C VAL A 52 1.93 -1.32 14.97
N ALA A 53 2.03 -2.54 15.49
CA ALA A 53 1.44 -2.92 16.77
C ALA A 53 2.05 -2.14 17.95
N GLU A 54 3.34 -1.83 17.91
CA GLU A 54 4.01 -1.00 18.93
C GLU A 54 3.58 0.47 18.88
N GLN A 55 3.22 0.97 17.69
CA GLN A 55 2.91 2.40 17.48
C GLN A 55 1.41 2.70 17.50
N SER A 56 0.57 1.69 17.50
CA SER A 56 -0.89 1.84 17.43
C SER A 56 -1.59 0.74 18.26
N ALA A 57 -2.88 0.92 18.54
CA ALA A 57 -3.71 -0.11 19.18
C ALA A 57 -4.24 -1.16 18.17
N LEU A 58 -3.71 -1.18 16.94
CA LEU A 58 -4.16 -2.04 15.86
C LEU A 58 -3.58 -3.46 16.02
N SER A 59 -4.45 -4.47 16.01
CA SER A 59 -4.04 -5.87 15.93
C SER A 59 -3.82 -6.24 14.47
N VAL A 60 -2.63 -6.76 14.13
CA VAL A 60 -2.28 -7.17 12.76
C VAL A 60 -1.92 -8.63 12.73
N ASP A 61 -2.66 -9.43 11.96
CA ASP A 61 -2.40 -10.85 11.73
C ASP A 61 -1.78 -11.06 10.35
N VAL A 62 -0.69 -11.83 10.27
CA VAL A 62 -0.02 -12.18 9.00
C VAL A 62 -0.10 -13.69 8.79
N HIS A 63 -0.70 -14.11 7.67
CA HIS A 63 -0.81 -15.49 7.25
C HIS A 63 -0.18 -15.69 5.88
N SER A 64 0.79 -16.58 5.77
CA SER A 64 1.45 -16.89 4.50
C SER A 64 1.51 -18.38 4.24
N THR A 65 1.25 -18.78 3.00
CA THR A 65 1.49 -20.15 2.51
C THR A 65 2.72 -20.25 1.64
N LEU A 66 3.52 -19.16 1.52
CA LEU A 66 4.75 -19.15 0.71
C LEU A 66 5.92 -19.87 1.40
N GLY A 67 5.88 -20.02 2.73
CA GLY A 67 7.01 -20.52 3.50
C GLY A 67 8.26 -19.64 3.33
N GLU A 68 9.43 -20.27 3.16
CA GLU A 68 10.71 -19.59 2.93
C GLU A 68 10.97 -19.25 1.45
N ARG A 69 10.00 -19.46 0.57
CA ARG A 69 10.17 -19.20 -0.86
C ARG A 69 10.42 -17.72 -1.12
N ARG A 70 11.48 -17.45 -1.89
CA ARG A 70 11.76 -16.12 -2.42
C ARG A 70 10.98 -15.89 -3.72
N LEU A 71 10.43 -14.71 -3.84
CA LEU A 71 9.81 -14.24 -5.06
C LEU A 71 10.80 -13.34 -5.83
N PRO A 72 10.55 -13.07 -7.12
CA PRO A 72 11.30 -12.04 -7.83
C PRO A 72 11.31 -10.72 -7.06
N THR A 73 12.44 -10.04 -7.07
CA THR A 73 12.73 -8.83 -6.29
C THR A 73 11.66 -7.75 -6.43
N ASP A 74 11.19 -7.53 -7.66
CA ASP A 74 10.20 -6.50 -7.97
C ASP A 74 8.83 -6.86 -7.36
N ILE A 75 8.48 -8.14 -7.38
CA ILE A 75 7.23 -8.65 -6.80
C ILE A 75 7.28 -8.51 -5.27
N GLU A 76 8.37 -8.93 -4.60
CA GLU A 76 8.52 -8.75 -3.16
C GLU A 76 8.41 -7.27 -2.75
N THR A 77 9.06 -6.39 -3.51
CA THR A 77 9.05 -4.95 -3.25
C THR A 77 7.64 -4.38 -3.41
N MET A 78 6.94 -4.74 -4.48
CA MET A 78 5.58 -4.27 -4.73
C MET A 78 4.61 -4.75 -3.63
N LEU A 79 4.65 -6.04 -3.26
CA LEU A 79 3.80 -6.60 -2.23
C LEU A 79 4.05 -5.97 -0.85
N TYR A 80 5.32 -5.80 -0.47
CA TYR A 80 5.69 -5.12 0.77
C TYR A 80 5.17 -3.69 0.83
N ARG A 81 5.36 -2.92 -0.26
CA ARG A 81 4.88 -1.53 -0.34
C ARG A 81 3.36 -1.44 -0.32
N THR A 82 2.67 -2.41 -0.92
CA THR A 82 1.21 -2.49 -0.86
C THR A 82 0.73 -2.67 0.59
N VAL A 83 1.36 -3.57 1.35
CA VAL A 83 1.03 -3.77 2.77
C VAL A 83 1.36 -2.53 3.60
N GLN A 84 2.54 -1.93 3.39
CA GLN A 84 2.96 -0.73 4.11
C GLN A 84 1.97 0.43 3.93
N GLU A 85 1.55 0.68 2.69
CA GLU A 85 0.57 1.72 2.37
C GLU A 85 -0.82 1.38 2.93
N ALA A 86 -1.24 0.11 2.83
CA ALA A 86 -2.50 -0.35 3.38
C ALA A 86 -2.57 -0.15 4.90
N LEU A 87 -1.54 -0.56 5.64
CA LEU A 87 -1.46 -0.37 7.09
C LEU A 87 -1.44 1.12 7.47
N THR A 88 -0.73 1.94 6.69
CA THR A 88 -0.73 3.41 6.88
C THR A 88 -2.15 3.98 6.72
N ASN A 89 -2.88 3.53 5.70
CA ASN A 89 -4.26 3.97 5.46
C ASN A 89 -5.20 3.53 6.59
N VAL A 90 -5.04 2.29 7.07
CA VAL A 90 -5.84 1.78 8.19
C VAL A 90 -5.61 2.61 9.45
N VAL A 91 -4.35 2.83 9.84
CA VAL A 91 -4.00 3.62 11.04
C VAL A 91 -4.52 5.05 10.95
N LYS A 92 -4.49 5.66 9.75
CA LYS A 92 -4.90 7.05 9.58
C LYS A 92 -6.40 7.24 9.40
N HIS A 93 -7.11 6.27 8.82
CA HIS A 93 -8.43 6.51 8.25
C HIS A 93 -9.49 5.50 8.63
N ALA A 94 -9.14 4.26 8.97
CA ALA A 94 -10.12 3.19 9.05
C ALA A 94 -10.83 3.07 10.41
N GLU A 95 -10.23 3.56 11.50
CA GLU A 95 -10.73 3.32 12.86
C GLU A 95 -10.94 1.82 13.14
N ALA A 96 -10.09 0.98 12.56
CA ALA A 96 -10.14 -0.46 12.68
C ALA A 96 -9.48 -0.95 13.98
N ALA A 97 -9.96 -2.07 14.51
CA ALA A 97 -9.34 -2.78 15.61
C ALA A 97 -8.39 -3.89 15.12
N ARG A 98 -8.66 -4.44 13.94
CA ARG A 98 -7.91 -5.58 13.38
C ARG A 98 -7.66 -5.44 11.89
N VAL A 99 -6.46 -5.89 11.47
CA VAL A 99 -6.10 -6.10 10.06
C VAL A 99 -5.62 -7.53 9.88
N THR A 100 -6.07 -8.18 8.81
CA THR A 100 -5.58 -9.50 8.41
C THR A 100 -4.89 -9.40 7.05
N ILE A 101 -3.64 -9.83 7.01
CA ILE A 101 -2.81 -9.92 5.81
C ILE A 101 -2.71 -11.39 5.42
N ARG A 102 -3.10 -11.73 4.19
CA ARG A 102 -2.95 -13.08 3.65
C ARG A 102 -2.13 -13.06 2.39
N LEU A 103 -1.15 -13.95 2.32
CA LEU A 103 -0.25 -14.12 1.19
C LEU A 103 -0.23 -15.59 0.76
N SER A 104 -0.57 -15.85 -0.49
CA SER A 104 -0.61 -17.20 -1.05
C SER A 104 -0.15 -17.23 -2.49
N GLN A 105 0.26 -18.41 -2.97
CA GLN A 105 0.56 -18.62 -4.39
C GLN A 105 -0.26 -19.77 -4.93
N ARG A 106 -0.91 -19.56 -6.07
CA ARG A 106 -1.69 -20.59 -6.79
C ARG A 106 -1.46 -20.44 -8.30
N ALA A 107 -1.20 -21.56 -8.95
CA ALA A 107 -1.09 -21.64 -10.43
C ALA A 107 -0.22 -20.54 -11.04
N GLY A 108 0.98 -20.28 -10.47
CA GLY A 108 1.88 -19.26 -10.99
C GLY A 108 1.48 -17.81 -10.67
N THR A 109 0.50 -17.59 -9.79
CA THR A 109 0.08 -16.24 -9.37
C THR A 109 0.22 -16.12 -7.85
N VAL A 110 0.87 -15.05 -7.40
CA VAL A 110 0.87 -14.66 -6.00
C VAL A 110 -0.32 -13.74 -5.73
N VAL A 111 -1.03 -14.04 -4.65
CA VAL A 111 -2.20 -13.28 -4.20
C VAL A 111 -1.92 -12.72 -2.82
N LEU A 112 -1.96 -11.41 -2.70
CA LEU A 112 -1.96 -10.68 -1.44
C LEU A 112 -3.36 -10.15 -1.17
N THR A 113 -3.86 -10.35 0.04
CA THR A 113 -5.09 -9.72 0.54
C THR A 113 -4.78 -9.01 1.85
N VAL A 114 -5.23 -7.76 1.98
CA VAL A 114 -5.20 -6.98 3.23
C VAL A 114 -6.62 -6.57 3.54
N GLN A 115 -7.13 -7.00 4.68
CA GLN A 115 -8.51 -6.75 5.11
C GLN A 115 -8.52 -6.12 6.50
N ASP A 116 -9.22 -5.01 6.66
CA ASP A 116 -9.52 -4.38 7.95
C ASP A 116 -10.99 -4.50 8.33
N ASP A 117 -11.27 -4.37 9.62
CA ASP A 117 -12.61 -4.35 10.20
C ASP A 117 -13.09 -2.92 10.52
N GLY A 118 -12.54 -1.93 9.85
CA GLY A 118 -12.81 -0.53 10.10
C GLY A 118 -14.12 -0.01 9.51
N LYS A 119 -14.25 1.32 9.46
CA LYS A 119 -15.47 1.98 8.98
C LYS A 119 -15.70 1.87 7.47
N GLY A 120 -14.71 1.40 6.70
CA GLY A 120 -14.80 1.36 5.25
C GLY A 120 -15.01 2.75 4.62
N PHE A 121 -15.38 2.76 3.35
CA PHE A 121 -15.73 3.96 2.60
C PHE A 121 -16.51 3.57 1.34
N ASP A 122 -17.17 4.54 0.71
CA ASP A 122 -17.77 4.37 -0.61
C ASP A 122 -16.71 4.64 -1.70
N PRO A 123 -16.27 3.61 -2.46
CA PRO A 123 -15.27 3.79 -3.51
C PRO A 123 -15.70 4.74 -4.63
N GLN A 124 -17.00 4.98 -4.82
CA GLN A 124 -17.53 5.88 -5.85
C GLN A 124 -17.46 7.36 -5.43
N THR A 125 -17.55 7.63 -4.14
CA THR A 125 -17.44 8.99 -3.59
C THR A 125 -16.02 9.38 -3.24
N ALA A 126 -15.14 8.41 -3.00
CA ALA A 126 -13.71 8.61 -2.86
C ALA A 126 -13.11 8.98 -4.23
N ARG A 127 -13.41 10.23 -4.67
CA ARG A 127 -12.81 10.79 -5.90
C ARG A 127 -11.30 10.55 -5.85
N ASP A 128 -10.82 9.73 -6.82
CA ASP A 128 -9.41 9.42 -7.03
C ASP A 128 -8.71 8.89 -5.77
N GLY A 129 -9.25 7.78 -5.19
CA GLY A 129 -8.77 7.07 -3.99
C GLY A 129 -7.34 7.37 -3.55
N GLY A 130 -7.02 8.58 -3.17
CA GLY A 130 -5.71 9.10 -2.77
C GLY A 130 -4.53 8.61 -3.62
N LEU A 131 -3.45 9.36 -3.69
CA LEU A 131 -2.23 8.98 -4.43
C LEU A 131 -1.69 7.59 -4.05
N GLY A 132 -2.01 7.09 -2.86
CA GLY A 132 -1.62 5.76 -2.39
C GLY A 132 -2.29 4.62 -3.16
N LEU A 133 -3.61 4.67 -3.34
CA LEU A 133 -4.37 3.63 -4.06
C LEU A 133 -4.04 3.62 -5.55
N VAL A 134 -3.88 4.79 -6.16
CA VAL A 134 -3.42 4.91 -7.56
C VAL A 134 -2.04 4.27 -7.71
N GLY A 135 -1.09 4.61 -6.84
CA GLY A 135 0.26 4.04 -6.88
C GLY A 135 0.29 2.52 -6.65
N MET A 136 -0.59 1.96 -5.81
CA MET A 136 -0.70 0.50 -5.66
C MET A 136 -1.19 -0.17 -6.95
N ARG A 137 -2.19 0.41 -7.61
CA ARG A 137 -2.73 -0.10 -8.89
C ARG A 137 -1.69 -0.05 -10.00
N GLU A 138 -1.00 1.08 -10.14
CA GLU A 138 0.05 1.24 -11.15
C GLU A 138 1.21 0.25 -10.96
N ARG A 139 1.69 0.08 -9.73
CA ARG A 139 2.76 -0.88 -9.43
C ARG A 139 2.36 -2.32 -9.74
N ALA A 140 1.13 -2.73 -9.43
CA ALA A 140 0.64 -4.06 -9.78
C ALA A 140 0.56 -4.24 -11.30
N ALA A 141 0.05 -3.23 -12.03
CA ALA A 141 -0.06 -3.26 -13.48
C ALA A 141 1.29 -3.35 -14.19
N LEU A 142 2.33 -2.66 -13.68
CA LEU A 142 3.70 -2.74 -14.22
C LEU A 142 4.28 -4.16 -14.18
N LEU A 143 3.82 -4.99 -13.26
CA LEU A 143 4.21 -6.39 -13.13
C LEU A 143 3.24 -7.36 -13.81
N GLY A 144 2.36 -6.85 -14.69
CA GLY A 144 1.33 -7.65 -15.34
C GLY A 144 0.24 -8.17 -14.41
N GLY A 145 0.15 -7.60 -13.22
CA GLY A 145 -0.80 -7.99 -12.18
C GLY A 145 -2.07 -7.15 -12.18
N ARG A 146 -2.94 -7.45 -11.21
CA ARG A 146 -4.21 -6.76 -10.96
C ARG A 146 -4.26 -6.30 -9.51
N PHE A 147 -4.83 -5.11 -9.28
CA PHE A 147 -5.16 -4.59 -7.96
C PHE A 147 -6.65 -4.26 -7.89
N THR A 148 -7.32 -4.75 -6.88
CA THR A 148 -8.73 -4.46 -6.60
C THR A 148 -8.91 -3.99 -5.16
N ILE A 149 -9.94 -3.19 -4.95
CA ILE A 149 -10.36 -2.71 -3.64
C ILE A 149 -11.86 -2.92 -3.52
N GLU A 150 -12.25 -3.48 -2.41
CA GLU A 150 -13.64 -3.65 -2.00
C GLU A 150 -13.79 -2.96 -0.65
N ALA A 151 -14.67 -1.97 -0.58
CA ALA A 151 -14.97 -1.26 0.65
C ALA A 151 -16.47 -1.01 0.72
N THR A 152 -17.01 -1.07 1.93
CA THR A 152 -18.39 -0.77 2.22
C THR A 152 -18.43 -0.01 3.53
N GLU A 153 -19.20 1.08 3.58
CA GLU A 153 -19.37 1.85 4.82
C GLU A 153 -19.87 0.94 5.95
N GLY A 154 -19.16 0.96 7.07
CA GLY A 154 -19.43 0.15 8.26
C GLY A 154 -18.99 -1.32 8.18
N ALA A 155 -18.36 -1.77 7.08
CA ALA A 155 -17.95 -3.17 6.89
C ALA A 155 -16.46 -3.35 6.59
N GLY A 156 -15.65 -2.29 6.75
CA GLY A 156 -14.21 -2.31 6.52
C GLY A 156 -13.81 -2.23 5.05
N THR A 157 -12.52 -2.52 4.80
CA THR A 157 -11.93 -2.47 3.47
C THR A 157 -11.13 -3.74 3.21
N MET A 158 -11.21 -4.24 1.98
CA MET A 158 -10.37 -5.32 1.48
C MET A 158 -9.60 -4.87 0.23
N LEU A 159 -8.29 -4.93 0.32
CA LEU A 159 -7.37 -4.74 -0.81
C LEU A 159 -6.90 -6.11 -1.28
N LYS A 160 -6.86 -6.30 -2.59
CA LYS A 160 -6.33 -7.53 -3.20
C LYS A 160 -5.38 -7.19 -4.34
N ALA A 161 -4.18 -7.75 -4.30
CA ALA A 161 -3.21 -7.70 -5.39
C ALA A 161 -2.93 -9.12 -5.88
N GLU A 162 -2.96 -9.32 -7.20
CA GLU A 162 -2.70 -10.58 -7.88
C GLU A 162 -1.59 -10.34 -8.91
N VAL A 163 -0.47 -11.05 -8.80
CA VAL A 163 0.69 -10.85 -9.66
C VAL A 163 1.18 -12.19 -10.19
N PRO A 164 1.35 -12.33 -11.52
CA PRO A 164 1.94 -13.53 -12.10
C PRO A 164 3.41 -13.65 -11.66
N VAL A 165 3.81 -14.88 -11.32
CA VAL A 165 5.21 -15.22 -11.00
C VAL A 165 5.71 -16.09 -12.14
N PRO A 166 6.84 -15.73 -12.77
CA PRO A 166 7.48 -16.50 -13.86
C PRO A 166 7.81 -17.94 -13.47
#